data_d9733712137fcf53f57b0221663b5159
#
_entry.id   d9733712137fcf53f57b0221663b5159
#
_cell.length_a   1.000
_cell.length_b   1.000
_cell.length_c   1.000
_cell.angle_alpha   90.00
_cell.angle_beta   90.00
_cell.angle_gamma   90.00
#
_symmetry.space_group_name_H-M   'P 1'
#
loop_
_entity.id
_entity.type
_entity.pdbx_description
1 polymer ?
#
loop_
_entity_poly.entity_id
_entity_poly.type
_entity_poly.pdbx_seq_one_letter_code
_entity_poly.pdbx_strand_id
1 'polypeptide(L)'
;MQKKKKNVILENIKLLSAGAKGVSVGKTEDGKTILVSGAVPGDVVNARMKKSKKNYIEAEAVEILEESPDRVDARCMHFSVCGGCKWQNLSYEKQLQFKEGEVLNNIRRIGGIEGFEALPILGSAEQYFYRNKMEFSFSNARWLTLEEVNSTEEIADRNALGFHIPGQWSKILDLKECFLQEDPSNNIRLAVKEYAEENNLEFFDVRNQEGFLRTLMMRQNSKGEWMVLFQLFEENETERIKLLDFLLQKFPQIHTLLYAINPKGNDSIYDLDIQTYYGEGFLYEEMDGLRFKIGPKSFFQTNYKQALELYRKTLEFADLKGDEVVYDLYTGTGTIAQYVARNAKQVIGIEAVQEAIDAAKEHAELNGLTNCTFYCGDMKDIFNQEFLESHPKADVLITDPPRDGMHAKVVEQILNLSPEKIVYVSCNSATQARDLAMLKEHYNLVKVLPVDMFPQTHHVENIALLIKKS
;
A
#
# COMPACT_ATOMS: atom_id res chain seq x y z
N MET A 1 -7.33 30.26 -28.20
CA MET A 1 -6.96 31.16 -27.08
C MET A 1 -7.20 30.42 -25.77
N GLN A 2 -6.17 29.85 -25.17
CA GLN A 2 -6.26 29.31 -23.81
C GLN A 2 -6.39 30.50 -22.84
N LYS A 3 -7.51 30.55 -22.10
CA LYS A 3 -7.67 31.51 -21.00
C LYS A 3 -6.53 31.29 -20.01
N LYS A 4 -5.62 32.26 -19.80
CA LYS A 4 -4.67 32.29 -18.70
C LYS A 4 -5.46 32.06 -17.42
N LYS A 5 -5.28 30.90 -16.75
CA LYS A 5 -5.81 30.69 -15.40
C LYS A 5 -5.22 31.80 -14.52
N LYS A 6 -6.06 32.64 -13.93
CA LYS A 6 -5.64 33.63 -12.93
C LYS A 6 -4.98 32.83 -11.77
N ASN A 7 -3.70 33.09 -11.50
CA ASN A 7 -3.04 32.63 -10.29
C ASN A 7 -3.67 33.36 -9.09
N VAL A 8 -4.68 32.76 -8.49
CA VAL A 8 -5.33 33.29 -7.30
C VAL A 8 -4.55 32.75 -6.09
N ILE A 9 -3.96 33.66 -5.32
CA ILE A 9 -3.35 33.35 -4.02
C ILE A 9 -4.38 33.64 -2.94
N LEU A 10 -4.55 32.70 -2.05
CA LEU A 10 -5.33 32.82 -0.82
C LEU A 10 -4.34 33.01 0.32
N GLU A 11 -4.45 34.12 1.01
CA GLU A 11 -3.45 34.56 1.99
C GLU A 11 -3.86 34.15 3.42
N ASN A 12 -2.88 33.97 4.30
CA ASN A 12 -3.05 33.73 5.74
C ASN A 12 -3.98 32.57 6.09
N ILE A 13 -3.92 31.48 5.34
CA ILE A 13 -4.74 30.30 5.58
C ILE A 13 -4.16 29.48 6.75
N LYS A 14 -4.88 29.42 7.87
CA LYS A 14 -4.55 28.56 8.98
C LYS A 14 -5.03 27.15 8.73
N LEU A 15 -4.12 26.18 8.81
CA LEU A 15 -4.40 24.75 8.61
C LEU A 15 -4.68 24.09 9.96
N LEU A 16 -5.84 23.42 10.06
CA LEU A 16 -6.41 22.97 11.33
C LEU A 16 -6.29 21.47 11.55
N SER A 17 -6.31 20.68 10.49
CA SER A 17 -6.33 19.23 10.58
C SER A 17 -5.78 18.58 9.30
N ALA A 18 -5.49 17.28 9.37
CA ALA A 18 -5.23 16.48 8.18
C ALA A 18 -6.56 16.06 7.54
N GLY A 19 -6.55 16.01 6.21
CA GLY A 19 -7.66 15.51 5.40
C GLY A 19 -7.24 14.28 4.59
N ALA A 20 -8.20 13.70 3.89
CA ALA A 20 -7.98 12.54 3.03
C ALA A 20 -6.80 12.78 2.07
N LYS A 21 -6.04 11.71 1.77
CA LYS A 21 -4.86 11.74 0.89
C LYS A 21 -3.69 12.58 1.41
N GLY A 22 -3.65 12.86 2.70
CA GLY A 22 -2.53 13.54 3.36
C GLY A 22 -2.44 15.04 3.07
N VAL A 23 -3.52 15.69 2.62
CA VAL A 23 -3.59 17.15 2.51
C VAL A 23 -3.96 17.78 3.85
N SER A 24 -3.59 19.03 4.06
CA SER A 24 -4.01 19.81 5.22
C SER A 24 -5.33 20.55 4.94
N VAL A 25 -6.16 20.66 5.95
CA VAL A 25 -7.50 21.27 5.87
C VAL A 25 -7.54 22.56 6.65
N GLY A 26 -8.01 23.63 6.01
CA GLY A 26 -8.25 24.92 6.62
C GLY A 26 -9.61 25.50 6.23
N LYS A 27 -9.81 26.76 6.57
CA LYS A 27 -10.97 27.55 6.18
C LYS A 27 -10.49 28.86 5.56
N THR A 28 -11.17 29.29 4.52
CA THR A 28 -11.05 30.66 3.99
C THR A 28 -11.81 31.64 4.90
N GLU A 29 -11.59 32.93 4.74
CA GLU A 29 -12.28 33.98 5.54
C GLU A 29 -13.80 33.89 5.42
N ASP A 30 -14.32 33.53 4.25
CA ASP A 30 -15.76 33.28 4.03
C ASP A 30 -16.24 31.92 4.53
N GLY A 31 -15.41 31.17 5.26
CA GLY A 31 -15.74 29.89 5.91
C GLY A 31 -15.73 28.66 4.99
N LYS A 32 -15.36 28.82 3.73
CA LYS A 32 -15.27 27.69 2.79
C LYS A 32 -14.09 26.79 3.15
N THR A 33 -14.29 25.47 3.05
CA THR A 33 -13.21 24.49 3.29
C THR A 33 -12.14 24.60 2.21
N ILE A 34 -10.88 24.62 2.62
CA ILE A 34 -9.73 24.58 1.73
C ILE A 34 -8.85 23.36 2.04
N LEU A 35 -8.46 22.63 1.00
CA LEU A 35 -7.57 21.47 1.04
C LEU A 35 -6.23 21.90 0.46
N VAL A 36 -5.20 21.93 1.29
CA VAL A 36 -3.89 22.47 0.93
C VAL A 36 -2.86 21.34 0.90
N SER A 37 -2.20 21.16 -0.24
CA SER A 37 -1.03 20.29 -0.39
C SER A 37 0.26 21.07 -0.12
N GLY A 38 1.33 20.36 0.33
CA GLY A 38 2.65 20.96 0.56
C GLY A 38 2.82 21.65 1.92
N ALA A 39 1.87 21.48 2.82
CA ALA A 39 1.92 22.02 4.17
C ALA A 39 1.39 21.00 5.18
N VAL A 40 1.67 21.18 6.47
CA VAL A 40 1.17 20.34 7.55
C VAL A 40 0.12 21.07 8.39
N PRO A 41 -0.76 20.34 9.09
CA PRO A 41 -1.67 20.97 10.03
C PRO A 41 -0.94 21.78 11.09
N GLY A 42 -1.47 22.95 11.43
CA GLY A 42 -0.84 23.92 12.32
C GLY A 42 -0.09 25.05 11.60
N ASP A 43 0.32 24.84 10.33
CA ASP A 43 0.91 25.92 9.53
C ASP A 43 -0.08 27.04 9.24
N VAL A 44 0.44 28.26 9.08
CA VAL A 44 -0.24 29.39 8.41
C VAL A 44 0.45 29.64 7.07
N VAL A 45 -0.31 29.60 5.99
CA VAL A 45 0.25 29.60 4.64
C VAL A 45 -0.41 30.57 3.69
N ASN A 46 0.35 31.02 2.68
CA ASN A 46 -0.20 31.55 1.43
C ASN A 46 -0.35 30.36 0.45
N ALA A 47 -1.56 30.18 -0.09
CA ALA A 47 -1.89 29.01 -0.91
C ALA A 47 -2.38 29.41 -2.29
N ARG A 48 -1.82 28.81 -3.33
CA ARG A 48 -2.24 28.98 -4.71
C ARG A 48 -3.43 28.07 -5.01
N MET A 49 -4.56 28.66 -5.39
CA MET A 49 -5.76 27.92 -5.77
C MET A 49 -5.52 27.12 -7.05
N LYS A 50 -5.68 25.79 -6.98
CA LYS A 50 -5.65 24.87 -8.13
C LYS A 50 -7.04 24.68 -8.73
N LYS A 51 -8.06 24.50 -7.88
CA LYS A 51 -9.44 24.22 -8.30
C LYS A 51 -10.41 24.69 -7.23
N SER A 52 -11.52 25.32 -7.65
CA SER A 52 -12.64 25.64 -6.77
C SER A 52 -13.83 24.78 -7.13
N LYS A 53 -14.40 24.11 -6.13
CA LYS A 53 -15.65 23.34 -6.20
C LYS A 53 -16.73 24.00 -5.35
N LYS A 54 -17.97 23.49 -5.44
CA LYS A 54 -19.10 24.07 -4.68
C LYS A 54 -18.80 24.15 -3.18
N ASN A 55 -18.28 23.06 -2.61
CA ASN A 55 -18.13 22.90 -1.16
C ASN A 55 -16.70 23.09 -0.65
N TYR A 56 -15.69 23.09 -1.51
CA TYR A 56 -14.29 23.21 -1.11
C TYR A 56 -13.39 23.76 -2.22
N ILE A 57 -12.19 24.19 -1.81
CA ILE A 57 -11.11 24.65 -2.69
C ILE A 57 -9.94 23.67 -2.57
N GLU A 58 -9.32 23.30 -3.68
CA GLU A 58 -8.04 22.61 -3.74
C GLU A 58 -6.94 23.63 -4.01
N ALA A 59 -5.92 23.65 -3.17
CA ALA A 59 -4.82 24.61 -3.27
C ALA A 59 -3.47 23.94 -2.95
N GLU A 60 -2.41 24.66 -3.20
CA GLU A 60 -1.04 24.28 -2.88
C GLU A 60 -0.37 25.41 -2.11
N ALA A 61 0.28 25.10 -1.02
CA ALA A 61 1.08 26.07 -0.27
C ALA A 61 2.24 26.57 -1.15
N VAL A 62 2.35 27.88 -1.25
CA VAL A 62 3.43 28.55 -2.00
C VAL A 62 4.40 29.26 -1.06
N GLU A 63 3.96 29.55 0.16
CA GLU A 63 4.73 30.16 1.20
C GLU A 63 4.18 29.74 2.56
N ILE A 64 5.06 29.43 3.50
CA ILE A 64 4.72 29.13 4.89
C ILE A 64 5.06 30.40 5.69
N LEU A 65 4.04 31.03 6.26
CA LEU A 65 4.16 32.26 7.04
C LEU A 65 4.51 31.98 8.50
N GLU A 66 3.86 30.95 9.07
CA GLU A 66 4.13 30.45 10.42
C GLU A 66 4.18 28.93 10.36
N GLU A 67 5.25 28.36 10.90
CA GLU A 67 5.41 26.91 10.96
C GLU A 67 4.65 26.30 12.12
N SER A 68 4.08 25.13 11.89
CA SER A 68 3.50 24.31 12.93
C SER A 68 4.55 23.87 13.94
N PRO A 69 4.27 23.89 15.26
CA PRO A 69 5.17 23.34 16.27
C PRO A 69 5.38 21.82 16.13
N ASP A 70 4.54 21.15 15.34
CA ASP A 70 4.61 19.71 15.07
C ASP A 70 5.44 19.39 13.81
N ARG A 71 6.00 20.41 13.15
CA ARG A 71 6.93 20.22 12.04
C ARG A 71 8.24 19.60 12.50
N VAL A 72 8.77 18.75 11.63
CA VAL A 72 10.12 18.19 11.74
C VAL A 72 10.80 18.25 10.38
N ASP A 73 12.12 18.22 10.37
CA ASP A 73 12.88 18.12 9.13
C ASP A 73 12.66 16.76 8.47
N ALA A 74 12.31 16.77 7.19
CA ALA A 74 12.17 15.55 6.43
C ALA A 74 13.53 14.89 6.22
N ARG A 75 13.66 13.62 6.57
CA ARG A 75 14.90 12.85 6.39
C ARG A 75 15.31 12.73 4.92
N CYS A 76 14.34 12.58 4.03
CA CYS A 76 14.58 12.31 2.62
C CYS A 76 14.75 13.60 1.81
N MET A 77 15.88 13.76 1.11
CA MET A 77 16.14 14.88 0.22
C MET A 77 15.13 14.99 -0.94
N HIS A 78 14.45 13.90 -1.29
CA HIS A 78 13.43 13.88 -2.35
C HIS A 78 12.00 14.13 -1.83
N PHE A 79 11.86 14.40 -0.53
CA PHE A 79 10.56 14.72 0.05
C PHE A 79 9.94 15.94 -0.65
N SER A 80 8.64 16.00 -0.74
CA SER A 80 7.83 16.95 -1.50
C SER A 80 7.83 16.81 -3.03
N VAL A 81 8.84 16.17 -3.63
CA VAL A 81 8.93 15.93 -5.09
C VAL A 81 8.52 14.50 -5.45
N CYS A 82 9.09 13.52 -4.77
CA CYS A 82 8.86 12.08 -5.03
C CYS A 82 7.39 11.66 -4.91
N GLY A 83 6.65 12.18 -3.97
CA GLY A 83 5.24 11.82 -3.76
C GLY A 83 4.98 10.48 -3.08
N GLY A 84 5.98 9.66 -2.80
CA GLY A 84 5.86 8.40 -2.07
C GLY A 84 5.51 8.61 -0.60
N CYS A 85 6.23 9.50 0.06
CA CYS A 85 5.94 9.95 1.42
C CYS A 85 5.15 11.26 1.41
N LYS A 86 4.25 11.43 2.39
CA LYS A 86 3.39 12.63 2.51
C LYS A 86 3.65 13.44 3.77
N TRP A 87 4.20 12.82 4.80
CA TRP A 87 4.27 13.39 6.14
C TRP A 87 5.64 13.27 6.81
N GLN A 88 6.74 13.15 6.04
CA GLN A 88 8.09 13.15 6.65
C GLN A 88 8.43 14.47 7.37
N ASN A 89 7.71 15.54 7.06
CA ASN A 89 7.83 16.85 7.70
C ASN A 89 6.84 17.07 8.86
N LEU A 90 6.20 16.00 9.35
CA LEU A 90 5.29 16.01 10.49
C LEU A 90 5.76 14.98 11.51
N SER A 91 5.77 15.36 12.81
CA SER A 91 6.17 14.45 13.88
C SER A 91 5.34 13.15 13.86
N TYR A 92 5.97 12.03 14.16
CA TYR A 92 5.31 10.73 14.07
C TYR A 92 4.11 10.62 15.00
N GLU A 93 4.19 11.20 16.17
CA GLU A 93 3.08 11.28 17.11
C GLU A 93 1.85 11.96 16.48
N LYS A 94 2.05 13.05 15.75
CA LYS A 94 0.97 13.75 15.05
C LYS A 94 0.45 12.98 13.85
N GLN A 95 1.31 12.26 13.13
CA GLN A 95 0.85 11.34 12.10
C GLN A 95 -0.15 10.33 12.68
N LEU A 96 0.18 9.73 13.82
CA LEU A 96 -0.68 8.77 14.52
C LEU A 96 -2.01 9.42 14.96
N GLN A 97 -1.98 10.61 15.58
CA GLN A 97 -3.19 11.32 15.99
C GLN A 97 -4.12 11.61 14.81
N PHE A 98 -3.59 12.03 13.65
CA PHE A 98 -4.41 12.31 12.48
C PHE A 98 -4.99 11.04 11.86
N LYS A 99 -4.24 9.94 11.80
CA LYS A 99 -4.72 8.64 11.34
C LYS A 99 -5.85 8.10 12.23
N GLU A 100 -5.65 8.13 13.53
CA GLU A 100 -6.69 7.75 14.51
C GLU A 100 -7.93 8.61 14.35
N GLY A 101 -7.74 9.94 14.29
CA GLY A 101 -8.83 10.89 14.10
C GLY A 101 -9.60 10.66 12.79
N GLU A 102 -8.95 10.30 11.69
CA GLU A 102 -9.60 9.97 10.42
C GLU A 102 -10.52 8.75 10.58
N VAL A 103 -10.02 7.66 11.18
CA VAL A 103 -10.80 6.44 11.40
C VAL A 103 -12.03 6.73 12.25
N LEU A 104 -11.86 7.35 13.42
CA LEU A 104 -12.94 7.62 14.37
C LEU A 104 -13.98 8.58 13.78
N ASN A 105 -13.55 9.61 13.04
CA ASN A 105 -14.44 10.52 12.38
C ASN A 105 -15.26 9.85 11.25
N ASN A 106 -14.66 8.95 10.49
CA ASN A 106 -15.37 8.22 9.44
C ASN A 106 -16.43 7.30 10.06
N ILE A 107 -16.12 6.55 11.09
CA ILE A 107 -17.09 5.67 11.77
C ILE A 107 -18.26 6.47 12.34
N ARG A 108 -17.99 7.60 13.00
CA ARG A 108 -19.04 8.43 13.58
C ARG A 108 -19.90 9.14 12.52
N ARG A 109 -19.27 9.75 11.51
CA ARG A 109 -19.97 10.59 10.53
C ARG A 109 -20.57 9.82 9.35
N ILE A 110 -19.85 8.83 8.81
CA ILE A 110 -20.32 8.02 7.69
C ILE A 110 -21.12 6.83 8.22
N GLY A 111 -20.57 6.12 9.21
CA GLY A 111 -21.21 4.97 9.84
C GLY A 111 -22.45 5.34 10.69
N GLY A 112 -22.48 6.55 11.23
CA GLY A 112 -23.51 6.97 12.18
C GLY A 112 -23.53 6.05 13.42
N ILE A 113 -22.34 5.67 13.92
CA ILE A 113 -22.15 4.73 15.02
C ILE A 113 -21.41 5.43 16.15
N GLU A 114 -21.94 5.33 17.35
CA GLU A 114 -21.37 5.86 18.60
C GLU A 114 -21.34 4.76 19.67
N GLY A 115 -20.66 5.03 20.78
CA GLY A 115 -20.69 4.13 21.96
C GLY A 115 -19.76 2.93 21.86
N PHE A 116 -18.87 2.87 20.86
CA PHE A 116 -17.83 1.84 20.76
C PHE A 116 -16.56 2.24 21.51
N GLU A 117 -15.78 1.26 21.92
CA GLU A 117 -14.46 1.47 22.49
C GLU A 117 -13.45 1.81 21.38
N ALA A 118 -12.82 2.97 21.47
CA ALA A 118 -11.71 3.36 20.58
C ALA A 118 -10.38 3.05 21.27
N LEU A 119 -9.69 2.02 20.82
CA LEU A 119 -8.34 1.72 21.29
C LEU A 119 -7.35 2.72 20.68
N PRO A 120 -6.27 3.09 21.39
CA PRO A 120 -5.23 3.93 20.84
C PRO A 120 -4.63 3.30 19.57
N ILE A 121 -4.30 4.13 18.58
CA ILE A 121 -3.70 3.65 17.34
C ILE A 121 -2.41 2.85 17.61
N LEU A 122 -2.30 1.70 16.98
CA LEU A 122 -1.08 0.89 17.01
C LEU A 122 -0.06 1.47 16.02
N GLY A 123 0.93 2.19 16.55
CA GLY A 123 2.05 2.72 15.77
C GLY A 123 2.99 1.62 15.30
N SER A 124 3.75 1.90 14.23
CA SER A 124 4.82 1.03 13.77
C SER A 124 6.09 1.27 14.58
N ALA A 125 6.76 0.20 14.98
CA ALA A 125 8.05 0.27 15.66
C ALA A 125 9.13 0.90 14.76
N GLU A 126 9.05 0.64 13.46
CA GLU A 126 9.95 1.18 12.44
C GLU A 126 9.21 2.22 11.59
N GLN A 127 9.71 3.46 11.59
CA GLN A 127 9.15 4.55 10.80
C GLN A 127 9.77 4.66 9.41
N TYR A 128 10.93 4.02 9.22
CA TYR A 128 11.71 3.92 7.99
C TYR A 128 12.19 2.48 7.83
N PHE A 129 12.66 2.12 6.65
CA PHE A 129 13.22 0.81 6.32
C PHE A 129 12.28 -0.38 6.55
N TYR A 130 10.98 -0.12 6.58
CA TYR A 130 9.96 -1.12 6.87
C TYR A 130 9.44 -1.85 5.63
N ARG A 131 9.69 -1.32 4.43
CA ARG A 131 9.16 -1.94 3.20
C ARG A 131 10.02 -3.10 2.75
N ASN A 132 9.37 -4.22 2.51
CA ASN A 132 10.02 -5.39 1.94
C ASN A 132 9.93 -5.48 0.42
N LYS A 133 9.22 -4.57 -0.26
CA LYS A 133 9.09 -4.53 -1.73
C LYS A 133 9.10 -3.09 -2.23
N MET A 134 9.92 -2.84 -3.26
CA MET A 134 9.96 -1.58 -4.00
C MET A 134 10.08 -1.87 -5.50
N GLU A 135 9.45 -1.01 -6.29
CA GLU A 135 9.51 -1.04 -7.77
C GLU A 135 9.97 0.32 -8.28
N PHE A 136 11.00 0.32 -9.11
CA PHE A 136 11.59 1.52 -9.69
C PHE A 136 11.47 1.49 -11.22
N SER A 137 11.20 2.63 -11.82
CA SER A 137 11.10 2.77 -13.27
C SER A 137 12.38 3.37 -13.85
N PHE A 138 12.87 2.81 -14.94
CA PHE A 138 13.87 3.44 -15.78
C PHE A 138 13.23 4.44 -16.73
N SER A 139 13.90 5.52 -17.04
CA SER A 139 13.43 6.48 -18.03
C SER A 139 14.57 7.33 -18.60
N ASN A 140 14.50 7.65 -19.89
CA ASN A 140 15.32 8.66 -20.57
C ASN A 140 14.76 10.08 -20.43
N ALA A 141 13.71 10.25 -19.61
CA ALA A 141 13.00 11.52 -19.40
C ALA A 141 13.02 11.95 -17.92
N ARG A 142 14.22 12.03 -17.35
CA ARG A 142 14.47 12.46 -15.96
C ARG A 142 13.72 13.74 -15.62
N TRP A 143 13.14 13.78 -14.41
CA TRP A 143 12.64 15.01 -13.82
C TRP A 143 13.79 15.97 -13.55
N LEU A 144 13.69 17.19 -14.06
CA LEU A 144 14.66 18.25 -13.87
C LEU A 144 14.25 19.17 -12.71
N THR A 145 15.22 19.66 -11.95
CA THR A 145 15.00 20.69 -10.94
C THR A 145 14.65 22.03 -11.60
N LEU A 146 14.12 22.96 -10.82
CA LEU A 146 13.84 24.33 -11.33
C LEU A 146 15.11 25.03 -11.79
N GLU A 147 16.24 24.79 -11.13
CA GLU A 147 17.54 25.36 -11.53
C GLU A 147 17.98 24.82 -12.87
N GLU A 148 17.87 23.49 -13.08
CA GLU A 148 18.18 22.85 -14.38
C GLU A 148 17.25 23.34 -15.50
N VAL A 149 15.94 23.49 -15.23
CA VAL A 149 14.97 23.99 -16.22
C VAL A 149 15.27 25.44 -16.62
N ASN A 150 15.76 26.25 -15.70
CA ASN A 150 16.10 27.67 -15.94
C ASN A 150 17.56 27.86 -16.42
N SER A 151 18.37 26.81 -16.44
CA SER A 151 19.73 26.85 -16.99
C SER A 151 19.70 27.10 -18.50
N THR A 152 20.70 27.81 -18.99
CA THR A 152 20.97 27.94 -20.44
C THR A 152 21.86 26.82 -20.97
N GLU A 153 22.39 25.96 -20.09
CA GLU A 153 23.21 24.82 -20.44
C GLU A 153 22.34 23.63 -20.89
N GLU A 154 22.82 22.91 -21.87
CA GLU A 154 22.16 21.67 -22.28
C GLU A 154 22.39 20.60 -21.21
N ILE A 155 21.33 20.03 -20.68
CA ILE A 155 21.39 18.95 -19.70
C ILE A 155 21.49 17.62 -20.43
N ALA A 156 22.71 17.09 -20.51
CA ALA A 156 23.00 15.83 -21.17
C ALA A 156 22.47 14.61 -20.40
N ASP A 157 22.53 14.64 -19.05
CA ASP A 157 22.04 13.55 -18.21
C ASP A 157 20.50 13.58 -18.15
N ARG A 158 19.86 12.69 -18.91
CA ARG A 158 18.41 12.54 -19.00
C ARG A 158 17.93 11.20 -18.44
N ASN A 159 18.85 10.33 -18.07
CA ASN A 159 18.52 9.01 -17.52
C ASN A 159 18.13 9.10 -16.05
N ALA A 160 17.15 8.28 -15.68
CA ALA A 160 16.67 8.17 -14.30
C ALA A 160 16.30 6.74 -13.95
N LEU A 161 16.55 6.36 -12.72
CA LEU A 161 16.03 5.15 -12.10
C LEU A 161 15.40 5.49 -10.76
N GLY A 162 14.06 5.47 -10.73
CA GLY A 162 13.34 5.89 -9.53
C GLY A 162 11.83 5.89 -9.68
N PHE A 163 11.16 6.95 -9.23
CA PHE A 163 9.71 6.99 -9.17
C PHE A 163 9.09 8.04 -10.09
N HIS A 164 7.88 7.76 -10.56
CA HIS A 164 7.08 8.73 -11.29
C HIS A 164 6.77 9.96 -10.43
N ILE A 165 6.88 11.15 -11.02
CA ILE A 165 6.44 12.39 -10.40
C ILE A 165 4.91 12.42 -10.37
N PRO A 166 4.28 12.74 -9.22
CA PRO A 166 2.84 12.85 -9.11
C PRO A 166 2.23 13.78 -10.16
N GLY A 167 1.30 13.26 -10.95
CA GLY A 167 0.65 14.01 -12.05
C GLY A 167 1.49 14.17 -13.31
N GLN A 168 2.68 13.57 -13.39
CA GLN A 168 3.60 13.62 -14.53
C GLN A 168 4.02 12.20 -14.93
N TRP A 169 3.10 11.46 -15.54
CA TRP A 169 3.26 10.04 -15.86
C TRP A 169 4.51 9.69 -16.69
N SER A 170 5.02 10.65 -17.49
CA SER A 170 6.19 10.45 -18.36
C SER A 170 7.51 10.94 -17.76
N LYS A 171 7.53 11.34 -16.49
CA LYS A 171 8.72 11.86 -15.82
C LYS A 171 9.08 11.04 -14.60
N ILE A 172 10.34 10.63 -14.55
CA ILE A 172 10.91 9.88 -13.43
C ILE A 172 11.87 10.75 -12.64
N LEU A 173 11.68 10.76 -11.33
CA LEU A 173 12.64 11.32 -10.39
C LEU A 173 13.82 10.35 -10.26
N ASP A 174 15.02 10.80 -10.60
CA ASP A 174 16.22 10.03 -10.34
C ASP A 174 16.52 10.00 -8.85
N LEU A 175 16.36 8.85 -8.22
CA LEU A 175 16.52 8.72 -6.78
C LEU A 175 17.99 8.55 -6.41
N LYS A 176 18.46 9.35 -5.46
CA LYS A 176 19.79 9.18 -4.85
C LYS A 176 19.71 8.22 -3.67
N GLU A 177 18.67 8.36 -2.86
CA GLU A 177 18.44 7.54 -1.67
C GLU A 177 16.94 7.37 -1.39
N CYS A 178 16.52 6.21 -0.88
CA CYS A 178 15.18 5.97 -0.37
C CYS A 178 15.28 5.28 0.99
N PHE A 179 14.60 5.84 1.98
CA PHE A 179 14.62 5.35 3.37
C PHE A 179 13.48 4.39 3.69
N LEU A 180 12.73 3.91 2.70
CA LEU A 180 11.60 3.01 2.96
C LEU A 180 11.99 1.53 2.93
N GLN A 181 13.04 1.16 2.19
CA GLN A 181 13.58 -0.19 2.12
C GLN A 181 15.03 -0.21 2.59
N GLU A 182 15.41 -1.26 3.30
CA GLU A 182 16.78 -1.45 3.79
C GLU A 182 17.77 -1.63 2.64
N ASP A 183 19.06 -1.39 2.92
CA ASP A 183 20.11 -1.77 2.00
C ASP A 183 20.28 -3.31 1.96
N PRO A 184 20.69 -3.85 0.81
CA PRO A 184 21.33 -3.16 -0.32
C PRO A 184 20.38 -2.56 -1.40
N SER A 185 19.14 -2.21 -1.10
CA SER A 185 18.19 -1.66 -2.09
C SER A 185 18.75 -0.43 -2.83
N ASN A 186 19.23 0.58 -2.10
CA ASN A 186 19.84 1.76 -2.71
C ASN A 186 21.12 1.40 -3.48
N ASN A 187 21.96 0.53 -2.89
CA ASN A 187 23.22 0.11 -3.50
C ASN A 187 22.99 -0.66 -4.81
N ILE A 188 22.01 -1.58 -4.85
CA ILE A 188 21.65 -2.30 -6.08
C ILE A 188 21.17 -1.31 -7.14
N ARG A 189 20.21 -0.44 -6.80
CA ARG A 189 19.64 0.54 -7.72
C ARG A 189 20.69 1.46 -8.31
N LEU A 190 21.58 2.02 -7.48
CA LEU A 190 22.65 2.90 -7.94
C LEU A 190 23.66 2.16 -8.82
N ALA A 191 24.07 0.94 -8.43
CA ALA A 191 24.98 0.13 -9.21
C ALA A 191 24.41 -0.29 -10.57
N VAL A 192 23.10 -0.59 -10.62
CA VAL A 192 22.40 -0.89 -11.88
C VAL A 192 22.39 0.32 -12.79
N LYS A 193 22.11 1.51 -12.25
CA LYS A 193 22.09 2.75 -13.03
C LYS A 193 23.50 3.05 -13.58
N GLU A 194 24.51 3.01 -12.73
CA GLU A 194 25.91 3.25 -13.11
C GLU A 194 26.35 2.27 -14.20
N TYR A 195 26.11 0.97 -14.01
CA TYR A 195 26.42 -0.06 -15.01
C TYR A 195 25.73 0.20 -16.35
N ALA A 196 24.44 0.56 -16.30
CA ALA A 196 23.66 0.83 -17.51
C ALA A 196 24.22 2.04 -18.29
N GLU A 197 24.63 3.10 -17.60
CA GLU A 197 25.23 4.30 -18.21
C GLU A 197 26.61 4.01 -18.79
N GLU A 198 27.47 3.29 -18.06
CA GLU A 198 28.81 2.91 -18.52
C GLU A 198 28.79 1.98 -19.74
N ASN A 199 27.79 1.12 -19.85
CA ASN A 199 27.63 0.17 -20.97
C ASN A 199 26.64 0.67 -22.02
N ASN A 200 26.19 1.93 -21.96
CA ASN A 200 25.27 2.56 -22.92
C ASN A 200 23.97 1.75 -23.12
N LEU A 201 23.45 1.13 -22.07
CA LEU A 201 22.15 0.45 -22.11
C LEU A 201 21.02 1.49 -22.22
N GLU A 202 20.07 1.25 -23.10
CA GLU A 202 18.97 2.18 -23.33
C GLU A 202 17.95 2.14 -22.19
N PHE A 203 17.67 3.32 -21.62
CA PHE A 203 16.59 3.52 -20.66
C PHE A 203 15.26 3.71 -21.38
N PHE A 204 14.18 3.19 -20.82
CA PHE A 204 12.86 3.18 -21.44
C PHE A 204 12.33 4.58 -21.75
N ASP A 205 11.90 4.79 -22.98
CA ASP A 205 11.12 5.95 -23.40
C ASP A 205 9.62 5.60 -23.37
N VAL A 206 8.94 6.06 -22.31
CA VAL A 206 7.52 5.77 -22.11
C VAL A 206 6.62 6.40 -23.16
N ARG A 207 7.07 7.45 -23.88
CA ARG A 207 6.28 8.13 -24.92
C ARG A 207 6.39 7.43 -26.27
N ASN A 208 7.61 7.07 -26.63
CA ASN A 208 7.91 6.41 -27.91
C ASN A 208 7.75 4.89 -27.81
N GLN A 209 7.69 4.32 -26.59
CA GLN A 209 7.64 2.87 -26.33
C GLN A 209 8.85 2.18 -26.97
N GLU A 210 10.03 2.59 -26.55
CA GLU A 210 11.32 2.08 -27.02
C GLU A 210 12.35 2.07 -25.89
N GLY A 211 13.46 1.36 -26.06
CA GLY A 211 14.52 1.20 -25.08
C GLY A 211 14.62 -0.23 -24.56
N PHE A 212 15.57 -0.49 -23.67
CA PHE A 212 15.85 -1.82 -23.14
C PHE A 212 15.40 -1.98 -21.68
N LEU A 213 15.90 -1.15 -20.77
CA LEU A 213 15.63 -1.21 -19.33
C LEU A 213 14.31 -0.53 -18.98
N ARG A 214 13.37 -1.26 -18.37
CA ARG A 214 12.03 -0.74 -18.10
C ARG A 214 11.71 -0.56 -16.63
N THR A 215 11.72 -1.64 -15.83
CA THR A 215 11.51 -1.56 -14.38
C THR A 215 12.45 -2.48 -13.62
N LEU A 216 12.72 -2.11 -12.37
CA LEU A 216 13.50 -2.87 -11.41
C LEU A 216 12.64 -3.09 -10.17
N MET A 217 12.23 -4.31 -9.88
CA MET A 217 11.56 -4.68 -8.65
C MET A 217 12.53 -5.37 -7.72
N MET A 218 12.55 -4.96 -6.47
CA MET A 218 13.33 -5.57 -5.41
C MET A 218 12.43 -5.96 -4.26
N ARG A 219 12.59 -7.19 -3.77
CA ARG A 219 11.88 -7.72 -2.61
C ARG A 219 12.87 -8.40 -1.69
N GLN A 220 12.68 -8.22 -0.38
CA GLN A 220 13.42 -8.94 0.66
C GLN A 220 12.45 -9.70 1.56
N ASN A 221 12.96 -10.74 2.22
CA ASN A 221 12.27 -11.41 3.31
C ASN A 221 12.89 -11.03 4.67
N SER A 222 12.30 -11.54 5.76
CA SER A 222 12.77 -11.32 7.14
C SER A 222 14.17 -11.89 7.42
N LYS A 223 14.69 -12.76 6.56
CA LYS A 223 16.04 -13.36 6.67
C LYS A 223 17.11 -12.55 5.96
N GLY A 224 16.75 -11.45 5.29
CA GLY A 224 17.68 -10.64 4.50
C GLY A 224 18.05 -11.25 3.14
N GLU A 225 17.27 -12.19 2.62
CA GLU A 225 17.38 -12.75 1.28
C GLU A 225 16.66 -11.83 0.30
N TRP A 226 17.25 -11.61 -0.88
CA TRP A 226 16.73 -10.67 -1.86
C TRP A 226 16.28 -11.37 -3.14
N MET A 227 15.11 -10.96 -3.62
CA MET A 227 14.61 -11.21 -4.97
C MET A 227 14.74 -9.92 -5.78
N VAL A 228 15.34 -10.02 -6.96
CA VAL A 228 15.44 -8.92 -7.91
C VAL A 228 14.79 -9.36 -9.22
N LEU A 229 13.89 -8.53 -9.76
CA LEU A 229 13.22 -8.75 -11.03
C LEU A 229 13.44 -7.55 -11.96
N PHE A 230 13.99 -7.80 -13.15
CA PHE A 230 14.01 -6.83 -14.24
C PHE A 230 12.83 -7.05 -15.18
N GLN A 231 12.12 -5.98 -15.49
CA GLN A 231 11.35 -5.95 -16.72
C GLN A 231 12.19 -5.24 -17.78
N LEU A 232 12.41 -5.93 -18.88
CA LEU A 232 13.09 -5.42 -20.07
C LEU A 232 12.03 -5.17 -21.15
N PHE A 233 12.14 -4.09 -21.90
CA PHE A 233 11.14 -3.78 -22.92
C PHE A 233 11.26 -4.72 -24.12
N GLU A 234 12.50 -5.01 -24.53
CA GLU A 234 12.82 -5.91 -25.61
C GLU A 234 13.90 -6.93 -25.22
N GLU A 235 14.04 -8.02 -25.99
CA GLU A 235 15.06 -9.02 -25.74
C GLU A 235 16.40 -8.59 -26.36
N ASN A 236 17.42 -8.55 -25.51
CA ASN A 236 18.82 -8.48 -25.88
C ASN A 236 19.61 -9.42 -24.96
N GLU A 237 19.71 -10.67 -25.36
CA GLU A 237 20.29 -11.74 -24.54
C GLU A 237 21.71 -11.41 -24.07
N THR A 238 22.55 -10.83 -24.96
CA THR A 238 23.93 -10.51 -24.62
C THR A 238 24.03 -9.47 -23.52
N GLU A 239 23.29 -8.39 -23.61
CA GLU A 239 23.33 -7.31 -22.60
C GLU A 239 22.58 -7.72 -21.33
N ARG A 240 21.51 -8.49 -21.46
CA ARG A 240 20.79 -9.06 -20.32
C ARG A 240 21.70 -9.96 -19.47
N ILE A 241 22.40 -10.90 -20.08
CA ILE A 241 23.31 -11.80 -19.37
C ILE A 241 24.41 -11.01 -18.65
N LYS A 242 25.07 -10.07 -19.32
CA LYS A 242 26.11 -9.24 -18.72
C LYS A 242 25.61 -8.46 -17.50
N LEU A 243 24.43 -7.83 -17.59
CA LEU A 243 23.82 -7.08 -16.49
C LEU A 243 23.49 -7.98 -15.30
N LEU A 244 22.88 -9.13 -15.55
CA LEU A 244 22.47 -10.06 -14.50
C LEU A 244 23.70 -10.70 -13.81
N ASP A 245 24.73 -11.08 -14.57
CA ASP A 245 26.00 -11.60 -14.02
C ASP A 245 26.73 -10.55 -13.18
N PHE A 246 26.78 -9.29 -13.65
CA PHE A 246 27.34 -8.18 -12.87
C PHE A 246 26.68 -8.06 -11.51
N LEU A 247 25.36 -8.15 -11.44
CA LEU A 247 24.64 -8.06 -10.19
C LEU A 247 24.92 -9.21 -9.23
N LEU A 248 24.94 -10.45 -9.72
CA LEU A 248 25.25 -11.62 -8.90
C LEU A 248 26.67 -11.56 -8.34
N GLN A 249 27.63 -11.04 -9.12
CA GLN A 249 29.01 -10.86 -8.66
C GLN A 249 29.11 -9.77 -7.58
N LYS A 250 28.35 -8.67 -7.72
CA LYS A 250 28.46 -7.51 -6.85
C LYS A 250 27.64 -7.66 -5.57
N PHE A 251 26.50 -8.38 -5.63
CA PHE A 251 25.54 -8.51 -4.54
C PHE A 251 25.21 -9.96 -4.17
N PRO A 252 26.04 -10.60 -3.35
CA PRO A 252 25.84 -12.01 -2.94
C PRO A 252 24.57 -12.24 -2.09
N GLN A 253 23.91 -11.17 -1.63
CA GLN A 253 22.64 -11.23 -0.91
C GLN A 253 21.45 -11.54 -1.84
N ILE A 254 21.62 -11.44 -3.17
CA ILE A 254 20.58 -11.80 -4.14
C ILE A 254 20.41 -13.33 -4.11
N HIS A 255 19.29 -13.74 -3.52
CA HIS A 255 18.91 -15.15 -3.40
C HIS A 255 18.26 -15.67 -4.68
N THR A 256 17.50 -14.80 -5.36
CA THR A 256 16.91 -15.14 -6.65
C THR A 256 16.87 -13.92 -7.58
N LEU A 257 17.26 -14.12 -8.83
CA LEU A 257 17.32 -13.09 -9.87
C LEU A 257 16.45 -13.50 -11.05
N LEU A 258 15.54 -12.62 -11.42
CA LEU A 258 14.48 -12.86 -12.37
C LEU A 258 14.49 -11.80 -13.47
N TYR A 259 13.92 -12.13 -14.61
CA TYR A 259 13.63 -11.16 -15.65
C TYR A 259 12.33 -11.50 -16.40
N ALA A 260 11.77 -10.50 -17.04
CA ALA A 260 10.64 -10.66 -17.96
C ALA A 260 10.76 -9.67 -19.12
N ILE A 261 10.35 -10.08 -20.32
CA ILE A 261 10.23 -9.19 -21.47
C ILE A 261 8.81 -8.60 -21.46
N ASN A 262 8.72 -7.28 -21.39
CA ASN A 262 7.46 -6.55 -21.32
C ASN A 262 7.33 -5.50 -22.43
N PRO A 263 6.89 -5.87 -23.64
CA PRO A 263 6.69 -4.95 -24.76
C PRO A 263 5.36 -4.19 -24.69
N LYS A 264 4.57 -4.35 -23.60
CA LYS A 264 3.23 -3.76 -23.47
C LYS A 264 3.30 -2.28 -23.11
N GLY A 265 2.20 -1.56 -23.29
CA GLY A 265 2.04 -0.16 -22.88
C GLY A 265 1.89 0.09 -21.37
N ASN A 266 1.96 -0.97 -20.51
CA ASN A 266 1.85 -0.87 -19.06
C ASN A 266 2.88 -1.76 -18.37
N ASP A 267 3.11 -1.53 -17.07
CA ASP A 267 4.13 -2.20 -16.26
C ASP A 267 3.60 -3.44 -15.51
N SER A 268 2.36 -3.89 -15.78
CA SER A 268 1.79 -5.07 -15.14
C SER A 268 2.60 -6.32 -15.45
N ILE A 269 2.93 -7.11 -14.42
CA ILE A 269 3.69 -8.37 -14.55
C ILE A 269 2.81 -9.61 -14.52
N TYR A 270 1.52 -9.49 -14.23
CA TYR A 270 0.65 -10.65 -13.96
C TYR A 270 0.46 -11.57 -15.15
N ASP A 271 0.45 -11.03 -16.35
CA ASP A 271 0.32 -11.74 -17.64
C ASP A 271 1.66 -11.98 -18.36
N LEU A 272 2.80 -11.66 -17.73
CA LEU A 272 4.13 -11.91 -18.28
C LEU A 272 4.65 -13.29 -17.89
N ASP A 273 5.43 -13.87 -18.78
CA ASP A 273 6.27 -15.03 -18.48
C ASP A 273 7.55 -14.55 -17.78
N ILE A 274 7.67 -14.87 -16.49
CA ILE A 274 8.83 -14.47 -15.68
C ILE A 274 9.83 -15.61 -15.66
N GLN A 275 11.04 -15.32 -16.14
CA GLN A 275 12.15 -16.28 -16.23
C GLN A 275 13.04 -16.17 -14.99
N THR A 276 13.38 -17.32 -14.44
CA THR A 276 14.38 -17.39 -13.36
C THR A 276 15.76 -17.50 -13.97
N TYR A 277 16.60 -16.48 -13.74
CA TYR A 277 18.00 -16.49 -14.17
C TYR A 277 18.89 -17.18 -13.12
N TYR A 278 18.63 -16.92 -11.83
CA TYR A 278 19.37 -17.51 -10.71
C TYR A 278 18.44 -17.78 -9.53
N GLY A 279 18.74 -18.84 -8.77
CA GLY A 279 17.98 -19.22 -7.57
C GLY A 279 16.69 -19.95 -7.90
N GLU A 280 15.74 -19.93 -6.95
CA GLU A 280 14.50 -20.73 -7.02
C GLU A 280 13.30 -19.98 -7.63
N GLY A 281 13.42 -18.68 -7.88
CA GLY A 281 12.33 -17.86 -8.42
C GLY A 281 11.35 -17.34 -7.36
N PHE A 282 11.58 -17.63 -6.08
CA PHE A 282 10.76 -17.19 -4.96
C PHE A 282 11.58 -17.02 -3.68
N LEU A 283 10.97 -16.41 -2.67
CA LEU A 283 11.49 -16.33 -1.29
C LEU A 283 10.52 -17.00 -0.33
N TYR A 284 11.00 -17.40 0.83
CA TYR A 284 10.15 -17.76 1.96
C TYR A 284 10.13 -16.66 3.00
N GLU A 285 8.91 -16.22 3.39
CA GLU A 285 8.72 -15.35 4.56
C GLU A 285 8.26 -16.17 5.75
N GLU A 286 8.75 -15.83 6.95
CA GLU A 286 8.36 -16.49 8.19
C GLU A 286 7.64 -15.51 9.13
N MET A 287 6.44 -15.90 9.58
CA MET A 287 5.61 -15.12 10.50
C MET A 287 5.08 -16.02 11.62
N ASP A 288 5.57 -15.82 12.84
CA ASP A 288 5.18 -16.61 14.03
C ASP A 288 5.18 -18.15 13.79
N GLY A 289 6.22 -18.64 13.10
CA GLY A 289 6.39 -20.07 12.80
C GLY A 289 5.56 -20.58 11.61
N LEU A 290 4.83 -19.71 10.91
CA LEU A 290 4.26 -20.02 9.61
C LEU A 290 5.20 -19.58 8.50
N ARG A 291 5.26 -20.36 7.42
CA ARG A 291 6.07 -20.10 6.23
C ARG A 291 5.17 -19.80 5.05
N PHE A 292 5.52 -18.75 4.31
CA PHE A 292 4.80 -18.34 3.11
C PHE A 292 5.77 -18.23 1.94
N LYS A 293 5.47 -18.92 0.84
CA LYS A 293 6.22 -18.83 -0.41
C LYS A 293 5.80 -17.59 -1.18
N ILE A 294 6.74 -16.72 -1.48
CA ILE A 294 6.49 -15.43 -2.08
C ILE A 294 7.20 -15.34 -3.42
N GLY A 295 6.46 -15.48 -4.51
CA GLY A 295 6.94 -15.26 -5.86
C GLY A 295 6.88 -13.78 -6.27
N PRO A 296 7.36 -13.45 -7.47
CA PRO A 296 7.35 -12.07 -7.98
C PRO A 296 5.94 -11.50 -8.14
N LYS A 297 4.96 -12.32 -8.49
CA LYS A 297 3.55 -11.93 -8.65
C LYS A 297 2.73 -11.99 -7.35
N SER A 298 3.27 -12.61 -6.30
CA SER A 298 2.53 -12.79 -5.04
C SER A 298 2.25 -11.46 -4.37
N PHE A 299 0.98 -11.25 -3.98
CA PHE A 299 0.65 -10.20 -3.03
C PHE A 299 1.14 -10.64 -1.63
N PHE A 300 1.83 -9.76 -0.94
CA PHE A 300 2.21 -9.90 0.44
C PHE A 300 2.37 -8.51 1.06
N GLN A 301 2.00 -8.33 2.32
CA GLN A 301 2.07 -7.03 2.99
C GLN A 301 3.49 -6.48 2.97
N THR A 302 3.66 -5.25 2.50
CA THR A 302 4.99 -4.67 2.28
C THR A 302 5.68 -4.20 3.57
N ASN A 303 4.96 -4.08 4.68
CA ASN A 303 5.49 -3.94 6.03
C ASN A 303 5.14 -5.22 6.80
N TYR A 304 5.98 -6.25 6.69
CA TYR A 304 5.68 -7.58 7.25
C TYR A 304 5.65 -7.58 8.78
N LYS A 305 6.50 -6.78 9.44
CA LYS A 305 6.53 -6.67 10.91
C LYS A 305 5.22 -6.11 11.45
N GLN A 306 4.74 -5.02 10.85
CA GLN A 306 3.47 -4.41 11.25
C GLN A 306 2.26 -5.26 10.81
N ALA A 307 2.36 -6.00 9.70
CA ALA A 307 1.34 -6.96 9.30
C ALA A 307 1.19 -8.09 10.31
N LEU A 308 2.30 -8.56 10.88
CA LEU A 308 2.25 -9.56 11.96
C LEU A 308 1.50 -9.02 13.18
N GLU A 309 1.75 -7.77 13.58
CA GLU A 309 0.99 -7.13 14.67
C GLU A 309 -0.50 -6.99 14.32
N LEU A 310 -0.82 -6.61 13.07
CA LEU A 310 -2.20 -6.56 12.58
C LEU A 310 -2.88 -7.94 12.71
N TYR A 311 -2.21 -9.03 12.33
CA TYR A 311 -2.74 -10.40 12.41
C TYR A 311 -2.88 -10.87 13.85
N ARG A 312 -1.93 -10.55 14.73
CA ARG A 312 -2.04 -10.80 16.18
C ARG A 312 -3.26 -10.13 16.78
N LYS A 313 -3.51 -8.85 16.43
CA LYS A 313 -4.67 -8.11 16.89
C LYS A 313 -5.98 -8.61 16.28
N THR A 314 -5.96 -9.06 15.04
CA THR A 314 -7.11 -9.71 14.40
C THR A 314 -7.47 -11.00 15.11
N LEU A 315 -6.50 -11.84 15.45
CA LEU A 315 -6.71 -13.07 16.26
C LEU A 315 -7.20 -12.75 17.68
N GLU A 316 -6.62 -11.73 18.34
CA GLU A 316 -7.07 -11.26 19.66
C GLU A 316 -8.56 -10.81 19.62
N PHE A 317 -8.96 -10.09 18.55
CA PHE A 317 -10.36 -9.66 18.37
C PHE A 317 -11.29 -10.83 18.05
N ALA A 318 -10.80 -11.81 17.30
CA ALA A 318 -11.53 -13.05 17.03
C ALA A 318 -11.77 -13.87 18.30
N ASP A 319 -10.86 -13.82 19.28
CA ASP A 319 -10.97 -14.49 20.59
C ASP A 319 -11.41 -15.96 20.46
N LEU A 320 -10.69 -16.73 19.64
CA LEU A 320 -11.00 -18.12 19.33
C LEU A 320 -10.61 -19.06 20.49
N LYS A 321 -11.45 -20.10 20.72
CA LYS A 321 -11.26 -21.09 21.79
C LYS A 321 -10.86 -22.47 21.24
N GLY A 322 -10.87 -22.67 19.92
CA GLY A 322 -10.45 -23.88 19.24
C GLY A 322 -11.60 -24.74 18.67
N ASP A 323 -12.84 -24.39 18.93
CA ASP A 323 -14.04 -25.10 18.46
C ASP A 323 -14.84 -24.33 17.41
N GLU A 324 -14.41 -23.12 17.05
CA GLU A 324 -15.11 -22.26 16.12
C GLU A 324 -14.82 -22.63 14.65
N VAL A 325 -15.83 -22.46 13.82
CA VAL A 325 -15.74 -22.37 12.36
C VAL A 325 -15.52 -20.90 11.98
N VAL A 326 -14.43 -20.61 11.33
CA VAL A 326 -14.08 -19.26 10.91
C VAL A 326 -14.20 -19.13 9.40
N TYR A 327 -14.88 -18.09 8.92
CA TYR A 327 -14.85 -17.70 7.51
C TYR A 327 -13.89 -16.52 7.34
N ASP A 328 -12.98 -16.61 6.36
CA ASP A 328 -12.06 -15.54 5.96
C ASP A 328 -12.41 -15.08 4.54
N LEU A 329 -13.14 -13.95 4.45
CA LEU A 329 -13.57 -13.39 3.18
C LEU A 329 -12.50 -12.45 2.63
N TYR A 330 -12.23 -12.55 1.32
CA TYR A 330 -11.11 -11.88 0.64
C TYR A 330 -9.76 -12.38 1.18
N THR A 331 -9.64 -13.70 1.31
CA THR A 331 -8.51 -14.35 2.01
C THR A 331 -7.15 -14.14 1.34
N GLY A 332 -7.11 -13.69 0.07
CA GLY A 332 -5.87 -13.53 -0.69
C GLY A 332 -5.08 -14.84 -0.75
N THR A 333 -3.81 -14.79 -0.40
CA THR A 333 -2.93 -15.98 -0.31
C THR A 333 -3.08 -16.75 1.01
N GLY A 334 -4.17 -16.52 1.75
CA GLY A 334 -4.52 -17.25 2.96
C GLY A 334 -3.72 -16.86 4.21
N THR A 335 -3.11 -15.69 4.26
CA THR A 335 -2.23 -15.33 5.39
C THR A 335 -2.99 -15.18 6.70
N ILE A 336 -4.13 -14.46 6.73
CA ILE A 336 -4.98 -14.33 7.93
C ILE A 336 -5.62 -15.67 8.25
N ALA A 337 -6.21 -16.36 7.25
CA ALA A 337 -6.82 -17.68 7.42
C ALA A 337 -5.89 -18.66 8.13
N GLN A 338 -4.66 -18.79 7.66
CA GLN A 338 -3.68 -19.71 8.23
C GLN A 338 -3.19 -19.27 9.61
N TYR A 339 -3.07 -17.94 9.82
CA TYR A 339 -2.67 -17.41 11.11
C TYR A 339 -3.69 -17.79 12.20
N VAL A 340 -4.98 -17.69 11.91
CA VAL A 340 -6.06 -18.00 12.86
C VAL A 340 -6.36 -19.50 12.94
N ALA A 341 -6.04 -20.28 11.91
CA ALA A 341 -6.34 -21.71 11.82
C ALA A 341 -5.75 -22.54 12.98
N ARG A 342 -4.63 -22.09 13.56
CA ARG A 342 -4.02 -22.74 14.73
C ARG A 342 -4.89 -22.68 15.99
N ASN A 343 -5.87 -21.78 16.00
CA ASN A 343 -6.77 -21.53 17.12
C ASN A 343 -8.24 -21.76 16.75
N ALA A 344 -8.53 -22.34 15.58
CA ALA A 344 -9.87 -22.60 15.09
C ALA A 344 -10.08 -24.09 14.82
N LYS A 345 -11.32 -24.56 14.92
CA LYS A 345 -11.70 -25.92 14.50
C LYS A 345 -11.57 -26.07 12.97
N GLN A 346 -12.04 -25.08 12.23
CA GLN A 346 -12.01 -25.06 10.78
C GLN A 346 -11.96 -23.62 10.27
N VAL A 347 -11.21 -23.39 9.19
CA VAL A 347 -11.20 -22.11 8.48
C VAL A 347 -11.61 -22.32 7.03
N ILE A 348 -12.55 -21.50 6.55
CA ILE A 348 -13.01 -21.46 5.17
C ILE A 348 -12.63 -20.10 4.58
N GLY A 349 -11.67 -20.11 3.64
CA GLY A 349 -11.20 -18.92 2.93
C GLY A 349 -11.83 -18.79 1.54
N ILE A 350 -12.24 -17.58 1.15
CA ILE A 350 -12.82 -17.30 -0.16
C ILE A 350 -12.06 -16.13 -0.80
N GLU A 351 -11.68 -16.30 -2.08
CA GLU A 351 -10.92 -15.31 -2.87
C GLU A 351 -11.30 -15.42 -4.35
N ALA A 352 -11.27 -14.29 -5.06
CA ALA A 352 -11.62 -14.23 -6.48
C ALA A 352 -10.49 -14.66 -7.42
N VAL A 353 -9.25 -14.56 -6.97
CA VAL A 353 -8.04 -14.78 -7.78
C VAL A 353 -7.55 -16.22 -7.62
N GLN A 354 -7.60 -17.01 -8.70
CA GLN A 354 -7.24 -18.43 -8.66
C GLN A 354 -5.80 -18.66 -8.19
N GLU A 355 -4.84 -17.86 -8.69
CA GLU A 355 -3.43 -17.97 -8.30
C GLU A 355 -3.21 -17.70 -6.80
N ALA A 356 -4.03 -16.82 -6.20
CA ALA A 356 -3.98 -16.58 -4.77
C ALA A 356 -4.52 -17.78 -3.96
N ILE A 357 -5.60 -18.43 -4.45
CA ILE A 357 -6.14 -19.65 -3.85
C ILE A 357 -5.15 -20.83 -3.97
N ASP A 358 -4.49 -20.96 -5.11
CA ASP A 358 -3.48 -22.00 -5.30
C ASP A 358 -2.31 -21.80 -4.32
N ALA A 359 -1.84 -20.55 -4.16
CA ALA A 359 -0.85 -20.20 -3.17
C ALA A 359 -1.35 -20.46 -1.73
N ALA A 360 -2.61 -20.13 -1.41
CA ALA A 360 -3.17 -20.39 -0.08
C ALA A 360 -3.19 -21.88 0.27
N LYS A 361 -3.52 -22.76 -0.69
CA LYS A 361 -3.46 -24.21 -0.53
C LYS A 361 -2.02 -24.71 -0.34
N GLU A 362 -1.09 -24.26 -1.19
CA GLU A 362 0.35 -24.58 -1.07
C GLU A 362 0.89 -24.16 0.30
N HIS A 363 0.53 -22.97 0.78
CA HIS A 363 0.96 -22.48 2.09
C HIS A 363 0.35 -23.30 3.24
N ALA A 364 -0.92 -23.70 3.16
CA ALA A 364 -1.54 -24.53 4.18
C ALA A 364 -0.86 -25.92 4.27
N GLU A 365 -0.54 -26.53 3.13
CA GLU A 365 0.21 -27.77 3.06
C GLU A 365 1.63 -27.60 3.63
N LEU A 366 2.35 -26.55 3.24
CA LEU A 366 3.69 -26.20 3.73
C LEU A 366 3.73 -26.05 5.26
N ASN A 367 2.63 -25.54 5.85
CA ASN A 367 2.50 -25.32 7.30
C ASN A 367 1.82 -26.49 8.03
N GLY A 368 1.47 -27.57 7.33
CA GLY A 368 0.78 -28.72 7.93
C GLY A 368 -0.62 -28.43 8.47
N LEU A 369 -1.29 -27.40 7.94
CA LEU A 369 -2.64 -27.00 8.34
C LEU A 369 -3.68 -27.79 7.56
N THR A 370 -4.34 -28.75 8.22
CA THR A 370 -5.35 -29.64 7.60
C THR A 370 -6.77 -29.14 7.78
N ASN A 371 -6.97 -28.07 8.54
CA ASN A 371 -8.27 -27.50 8.89
C ASN A 371 -8.62 -26.24 8.07
N CYS A 372 -7.82 -25.91 7.03
CA CYS A 372 -8.11 -24.84 6.10
C CYS A 372 -8.70 -25.38 4.79
N THR A 373 -9.75 -24.76 4.31
CA THR A 373 -10.33 -25.03 2.98
C THR A 373 -10.49 -23.72 2.22
N PHE A 374 -10.09 -23.70 0.94
CA PHE A 374 -10.08 -22.47 0.14
C PHE A 374 -10.92 -22.63 -1.14
N TYR A 375 -11.75 -21.63 -1.43
CA TYR A 375 -12.66 -21.58 -2.57
C TYR A 375 -12.36 -20.37 -3.45
N CYS A 376 -12.30 -20.60 -4.77
CA CYS A 376 -12.11 -19.54 -5.75
C CYS A 376 -13.44 -19.08 -6.35
N GLY A 377 -13.68 -17.79 -6.34
CA GLY A 377 -14.84 -17.18 -7.01
C GLY A 377 -15.04 -15.72 -6.61
N ASP A 378 -15.68 -14.94 -7.49
CA ASP A 378 -16.08 -13.57 -7.15
C ASP A 378 -16.99 -13.59 -5.93
N MET A 379 -16.61 -12.87 -4.89
CA MET A 379 -17.28 -12.90 -3.58
C MET A 379 -18.79 -12.69 -3.67
N LYS A 380 -19.25 -11.77 -4.53
CA LYS A 380 -20.68 -11.46 -4.70
C LYS A 380 -21.48 -12.60 -5.37
N ASP A 381 -20.79 -13.54 -6.03
CA ASP A 381 -21.41 -14.63 -6.78
C ASP A 381 -21.28 -15.97 -6.05
N ILE A 382 -20.10 -16.28 -5.49
CA ILE A 382 -19.88 -17.55 -4.77
C ILE A 382 -20.43 -17.53 -3.35
N PHE A 383 -20.29 -16.40 -2.62
CA PHE A 383 -20.80 -16.29 -1.26
C PHE A 383 -22.30 -15.99 -1.28
N ASN A 384 -23.07 -17.04 -1.55
CA ASN A 384 -24.52 -17.02 -1.76
C ASN A 384 -25.22 -18.06 -0.86
N GLN A 385 -26.55 -18.15 -0.95
CA GLN A 385 -27.36 -19.03 -0.10
C GLN A 385 -26.97 -20.50 -0.27
N GLU A 386 -26.71 -20.98 -1.49
CA GLU A 386 -26.30 -22.36 -1.79
C GLU A 386 -24.96 -22.69 -1.11
N PHE A 387 -24.02 -21.74 -1.14
CA PHE A 387 -22.74 -21.89 -0.44
C PHE A 387 -22.97 -22.01 1.07
N LEU A 388 -23.81 -21.15 1.66
CA LEU A 388 -24.10 -21.15 3.09
C LEU A 388 -24.79 -22.44 3.55
N GLU A 389 -25.65 -23.01 2.71
CA GLU A 389 -26.35 -24.27 3.03
C GLU A 389 -25.46 -25.50 2.89
N SER A 390 -24.44 -25.46 2.03
CA SER A 390 -23.51 -26.56 1.78
C SER A 390 -22.30 -26.61 2.69
N HIS A 391 -22.10 -25.57 3.52
CA HIS A 391 -20.95 -25.47 4.40
C HIS A 391 -21.36 -25.28 5.87
N PRO A 392 -20.48 -25.62 6.84
CA PRO A 392 -20.75 -25.38 8.25
C PRO A 392 -21.03 -23.89 8.52
N LYS A 393 -21.97 -23.61 9.40
CA LYS A 393 -22.24 -22.24 9.81
C LYS A 393 -21.00 -21.62 10.48
N ALA A 394 -20.63 -20.40 10.09
CA ALA A 394 -19.55 -19.69 10.74
C ALA A 394 -19.95 -19.17 12.11
N ASP A 395 -19.09 -19.38 13.09
CA ASP A 395 -19.18 -18.74 14.42
C ASP A 395 -18.54 -17.36 14.37
N VAL A 396 -17.41 -17.25 13.66
CA VAL A 396 -16.65 -16.01 13.47
C VAL A 396 -16.43 -15.75 12.00
N LEU A 397 -16.62 -14.52 11.57
CA LEU A 397 -16.28 -14.07 10.22
C LEU A 397 -15.16 -13.02 10.31
N ILE A 398 -14.09 -13.23 9.55
CA ILE A 398 -13.01 -12.27 9.34
C ILE A 398 -13.13 -11.77 7.91
N THR A 399 -12.89 -10.50 7.67
CA THR A 399 -12.92 -9.92 6.32
C THR A 399 -11.90 -8.81 6.18
N ASP A 400 -11.14 -8.81 5.05
CA ASP A 400 -10.18 -7.77 4.67
C ASP A 400 -10.39 -7.41 3.19
N PRO A 401 -11.50 -6.68 2.87
CA PRO A 401 -11.88 -6.39 1.50
C PRO A 401 -10.96 -5.34 0.85
N PRO A 402 -10.99 -5.21 -0.49
CA PRO A 402 -10.28 -4.17 -1.20
C PRO A 402 -10.74 -2.77 -0.79
N ARG A 403 -10.00 -1.73 -1.25
CA ARG A 403 -10.25 -0.32 -0.90
C ARG A 403 -11.68 0.17 -1.11
N ASP A 404 -12.42 -0.45 -2.01
CA ASP A 404 -13.83 -0.11 -2.29
C ASP A 404 -14.82 -0.66 -1.24
N GLY A 405 -14.31 -1.46 -0.29
CA GLY A 405 -15.11 -2.13 0.72
C GLY A 405 -15.86 -3.34 0.16
N MET A 406 -16.83 -3.84 0.91
CA MET A 406 -17.66 -4.98 0.50
C MET A 406 -18.76 -4.54 -0.48
N HIS A 407 -19.09 -5.43 -1.42
CA HIS A 407 -20.28 -5.26 -2.24
C HIS A 407 -21.55 -5.47 -1.39
N ALA A 408 -22.62 -4.74 -1.65
CA ALA A 408 -23.86 -4.81 -0.84
C ALA A 408 -24.44 -6.23 -0.72
N LYS A 409 -24.34 -7.05 -1.78
CA LYS A 409 -24.76 -8.47 -1.75
C LYS A 409 -23.93 -9.30 -0.75
N VAL A 410 -22.65 -9.00 -0.59
CA VAL A 410 -21.78 -9.71 0.38
C VAL A 410 -22.22 -9.36 1.80
N VAL A 411 -22.51 -8.08 2.08
CA VAL A 411 -23.04 -7.66 3.38
C VAL A 411 -24.39 -8.33 3.67
N GLU A 412 -25.27 -8.45 2.67
CA GLU A 412 -26.54 -9.17 2.79
C GLU A 412 -26.32 -10.65 3.15
N GLN A 413 -25.36 -11.33 2.52
CA GLN A 413 -25.06 -12.73 2.83
C GLN A 413 -24.41 -12.89 4.22
N ILE A 414 -23.62 -11.91 4.67
CA ILE A 414 -23.12 -11.89 6.06
C ILE A 414 -24.29 -11.82 7.06
N LEU A 415 -25.30 -11.02 6.77
CA LEU A 415 -26.51 -10.95 7.60
C LEU A 415 -27.30 -12.28 7.58
N ASN A 416 -27.39 -12.96 6.44
CA ASN A 416 -28.01 -14.29 6.31
C ASN A 416 -27.24 -15.37 7.07
N LEU A 417 -25.90 -15.40 6.92
CA LEU A 417 -24.99 -16.29 7.67
C LEU A 417 -25.11 -16.05 9.18
N SER A 418 -25.25 -14.79 9.54
CA SER A 418 -25.47 -14.34 10.91
C SER A 418 -24.46 -14.91 11.91
N PRO A 419 -23.11 -14.71 11.69
CA PRO A 419 -22.11 -15.16 12.64
C PRO A 419 -22.24 -14.42 13.98
N GLU A 420 -21.79 -15.04 15.05
CA GLU A 420 -21.84 -14.41 16.39
C GLU A 420 -20.88 -13.22 16.47
N LYS A 421 -19.78 -13.26 15.69
CA LYS A 421 -18.70 -12.27 15.72
C LYS A 421 -18.20 -11.97 14.31
N ILE A 422 -17.94 -10.67 14.05
CA ILE A 422 -17.27 -10.22 12.81
C ILE A 422 -16.04 -9.42 13.21
N VAL A 423 -14.88 -9.76 12.64
CA VAL A 423 -13.65 -9.00 12.70
C VAL A 423 -13.38 -8.40 11.32
N TYR A 424 -13.55 -7.09 11.20
CA TYR A 424 -13.42 -6.38 9.93
C TYR A 424 -12.11 -5.58 9.89
N VAL A 425 -11.13 -6.06 9.12
CA VAL A 425 -9.89 -5.36 8.80
C VAL A 425 -10.10 -4.52 7.53
N SER A 426 -9.57 -3.31 7.46
CA SER A 426 -9.74 -2.45 6.29
C SER A 426 -8.66 -1.42 6.14
N CYS A 427 -8.15 -1.26 4.91
CA CYS A 427 -7.24 -0.18 4.52
C CYS A 427 -7.96 1.14 4.13
N ASN A 428 -9.29 1.21 4.26
CA ASN A 428 -10.09 2.39 3.95
C ASN A 428 -11.22 2.55 4.96
N SER A 429 -11.01 3.35 5.97
CA SER A 429 -11.98 3.61 7.04
C SER A 429 -13.30 4.21 6.56
N ALA A 430 -13.33 4.91 5.42
CA ALA A 430 -14.56 5.48 4.89
C ALA A 430 -15.50 4.41 4.30
N THR A 431 -14.96 3.46 3.52
CA THR A 431 -15.74 2.33 2.99
C THR A 431 -16.09 1.35 4.09
N GLN A 432 -15.20 1.10 5.04
CA GLN A 432 -15.50 0.32 6.22
C GLN A 432 -16.68 0.92 7.02
N ALA A 433 -16.66 2.23 7.26
CA ALA A 433 -17.74 2.92 7.98
C ALA A 433 -19.10 2.81 7.25
N ARG A 434 -19.09 2.87 5.89
CA ARG A 434 -20.28 2.63 5.07
C ARG A 434 -20.83 1.21 5.29
N ASP A 435 -19.95 0.20 5.27
CA ASP A 435 -20.34 -1.20 5.41
C ASP A 435 -20.81 -1.49 6.85
N LEU A 436 -20.16 -0.90 7.85
CA LEU A 436 -20.60 -0.94 9.25
C LEU A 436 -22.00 -0.34 9.44
N ALA A 437 -22.34 0.75 8.70
CA ALA A 437 -23.68 1.31 8.73
C ALA A 437 -24.76 0.35 8.23
N MET A 438 -24.42 -0.56 7.30
CA MET A 438 -25.34 -1.61 6.82
C MET A 438 -25.51 -2.74 7.83
N LEU A 439 -24.49 -3.00 8.66
CA LEU A 439 -24.50 -4.08 9.66
C LEU A 439 -25.11 -3.65 11.01
N LYS A 440 -25.14 -2.35 11.31
CA LYS A 440 -25.43 -1.81 12.65
C LYS A 440 -26.80 -2.17 13.23
N GLU A 441 -27.78 -2.50 12.40
CA GLU A 441 -29.11 -2.92 12.90
C GLU A 441 -29.06 -4.32 13.54
N HIS A 442 -28.12 -5.18 13.10
CA HIS A 442 -27.99 -6.57 13.56
C HIS A 442 -26.76 -6.79 14.45
N TYR A 443 -25.78 -5.89 14.40
CA TYR A 443 -24.52 -5.99 15.14
C TYR A 443 -24.22 -4.74 15.93
N ASN A 444 -23.61 -4.91 17.10
CA ASN A 444 -23.00 -3.84 17.87
C ASN A 444 -21.53 -3.72 17.49
N LEU A 445 -21.08 -2.55 17.07
CA LEU A 445 -19.66 -2.26 17.00
C LEU A 445 -19.14 -2.12 18.44
N VAL A 446 -18.27 -3.04 18.86
CA VAL A 446 -17.79 -3.09 20.26
C VAL A 446 -16.53 -2.27 20.41
N LYS A 447 -15.53 -2.50 19.55
CA LYS A 447 -14.26 -1.79 19.62
C LYS A 447 -13.61 -1.66 18.24
N VAL A 448 -12.74 -0.66 18.12
CA VAL A 448 -11.92 -0.41 16.94
C VAL A 448 -10.47 -0.19 17.33
N LEU A 449 -9.55 -0.62 16.48
CA LEU A 449 -8.12 -0.42 16.63
C LEU A 449 -7.54 0.07 15.29
N PRO A 450 -7.25 1.37 15.15
CA PRO A 450 -6.47 1.86 14.03
C PRO A 450 -5.03 1.32 14.09
N VAL A 451 -4.43 1.02 12.93
CA VAL A 451 -3.07 0.48 12.82
C VAL A 451 -2.29 1.26 11.78
N ASP A 452 -1.13 1.77 12.14
CA ASP A 452 -0.23 2.42 11.19
C ASP A 452 0.65 1.39 10.47
N MET A 453 0.17 0.90 9.32
CA MET A 453 0.93 -0.01 8.46
C MET A 453 2.03 0.71 7.66
N PHE A 454 1.87 2.01 7.39
CA PHE A 454 2.73 2.76 6.47
C PHE A 454 3.10 4.13 7.05
N PRO A 455 4.08 4.20 7.98
CA PRO A 455 4.64 5.45 8.47
C PRO A 455 5.05 6.40 7.34
N GLN A 456 5.06 7.69 7.59
CA GLN A 456 5.37 8.76 6.63
C GLN A 456 4.35 8.91 5.50
N THR A 457 3.25 8.15 5.53
CA THR A 457 2.13 8.24 4.60
C THR A 457 0.83 8.51 5.34
N HIS A 458 -0.24 8.86 4.62
CA HIS A 458 -1.58 9.07 5.18
C HIS A 458 -2.40 7.77 5.35
N HIS A 459 -1.88 6.65 4.88
CA HIS A 459 -2.60 5.38 4.94
C HIS A 459 -2.72 4.88 6.38
N VAL A 460 -3.89 4.36 6.72
CA VAL A 460 -4.19 3.74 8.00
C VAL A 460 -5.05 2.51 7.76
N GLU A 461 -4.72 1.42 8.45
CA GLU A 461 -5.57 0.25 8.57
C GLU A 461 -6.43 0.38 9.82
N ASN A 462 -7.56 -0.33 9.85
CA ASN A 462 -8.40 -0.39 11.04
C ASN A 462 -9.00 -1.77 11.24
N ILE A 463 -8.96 -2.26 12.46
CA ILE A 463 -9.63 -3.49 12.88
C ILE A 463 -10.89 -3.08 13.65
N ALA A 464 -12.05 -3.58 13.24
CA ALA A 464 -13.32 -3.36 13.91
C ALA A 464 -13.90 -4.70 14.38
N LEU A 465 -14.31 -4.76 15.66
CA LEU A 465 -15.00 -5.91 16.23
C LEU A 465 -16.49 -5.63 16.33
N LEU A 466 -17.28 -6.49 15.72
CA LEU A 466 -18.73 -6.47 15.81
C LEU A 466 -19.22 -7.75 16.49
N ILE A 467 -20.17 -7.60 17.40
CA ILE A 467 -20.86 -8.70 18.07
C ILE A 467 -22.34 -8.64 17.73
N LYS A 468 -22.91 -9.79 17.41
CA LYS A 468 -24.32 -9.93 17.08
C LYS A 468 -25.19 -9.43 18.21
N LYS A 469 -26.26 -8.72 17.89
CA LYS A 469 -27.29 -8.31 18.85
C LYS A 469 -28.12 -9.51 19.26
N SER A 470 -28.47 -9.55 20.56
CA SER A 470 -29.37 -10.56 21.15
C SER A 470 -30.76 -10.46 20.57
#